data_dc64d42c6fbdc4f9e225ec9b2df3cf5a
#
_entry.id   dc64d42c6fbdc4f9e225ec9b2df3cf5a
#
_cell.length_a   1.000
_cell.length_b   1.000
_cell.length_c   1.000
_cell.angle_alpha   90.00
_cell.angle_beta   90.00
_cell.angle_gamma   90.00
#
_symmetry.space_group_name_H-M   'P 1'
#
loop_
_entity.id
_entity.type
_entity.pdbx_description
1 polymer ?
#
loop_
_entity_poly.entity_id
_entity_poly.type
_entity_poly.pdbx_seq_one_letter_code
_entity_poly.pdbx_strand_id
1 'polypeptide(L)'
;NVPFGQFKVLDKRYDKNNFLIHDYFFAKTLDKVRPGGVIAFITSSGTMDKSNPAIRKYIAQRAELIGAIRLPNDTFKGNAGTEVTSDILFLQKRDRVIEVEPEWIYLDTDENGITQNRYFVQHPEMVLGEMVMESTQYGMDSTCRPYPDRSLEEQLAEAIETIQAEISEYEAEELV
;
A
#
# COMPACT_ATOMS: atom_id res chain seq x y z
N ASN A 1 9.93 5.25 -0.98
CA ASN A 1 10.35 3.89 -1.28
C ASN A 1 10.76 3.19 0.02
N VAL A 2 10.13 2.07 0.32
CA VAL A 2 10.35 1.31 1.56
C VAL A 2 11.36 0.21 1.29
N PRO A 3 12.40 0.05 2.14
CA PRO A 3 13.35 -1.03 1.97
C PRO A 3 12.72 -2.40 2.24
N PHE A 4 13.17 -3.41 1.51
CA PHE A 4 12.72 -4.80 1.65
C PHE A 4 13.79 -5.64 2.35
N GLY A 5 13.38 -6.56 3.20
CA GLY A 5 14.28 -7.48 3.87
C GLY A 5 13.59 -8.28 4.97
N GLN A 6 14.25 -9.36 5.39
CA GLN A 6 13.75 -10.23 6.47
C GLN A 6 14.43 -9.91 7.82
N PHE A 7 15.06 -8.77 7.94
CA PHE A 7 15.72 -8.34 9.18
C PHE A 7 14.89 -7.28 9.93
N LYS A 8 15.25 -7.06 11.18
CA LYS A 8 14.61 -6.09 12.08
C LYS A 8 15.58 -4.98 12.44
N VAL A 9 15.02 -3.80 12.72
CA VAL A 9 15.78 -2.67 13.26
C VAL A 9 15.58 -2.65 14.77
N LEU A 10 16.67 -2.47 15.53
CA LEU A 10 16.61 -2.28 16.97
C LEU A 10 16.25 -0.82 17.26
N ASP A 11 15.01 -0.58 17.62
CA ASP A 11 14.51 0.73 18.06
C ASP A 11 13.54 0.51 19.22
N LYS A 12 13.93 0.92 20.41
CA LYS A 12 13.18 0.71 21.65
C LYS A 12 11.72 1.14 21.58
N ARG A 13 11.42 2.12 20.73
CA ARG A 13 10.06 2.64 20.54
C ARG A 13 9.14 1.62 19.87
N TYR A 14 9.70 0.79 18.97
CA TYR A 14 8.95 -0.15 18.11
C TYR A 14 9.25 -1.63 18.42
N ASP A 15 10.22 -1.93 19.28
CA ASP A 15 10.65 -3.31 19.55
C ASP A 15 9.49 -4.21 20.02
N LYS A 16 8.53 -3.66 20.76
CA LYS A 16 7.31 -4.37 21.18
C LYS A 16 6.43 -4.86 20.01
N ASN A 17 6.51 -4.21 18.88
CA ASN A 17 5.71 -4.54 17.69
C ASN A 17 6.37 -5.61 16.82
N ASN A 18 7.66 -5.87 17.05
CA ASN A 18 8.43 -6.90 16.34
C ASN A 18 8.41 -6.73 14.81
N PHE A 19 8.42 -5.50 14.33
CA PHE A 19 8.33 -5.17 12.90
C PHE A 19 9.55 -5.64 12.11
N LEU A 20 9.30 -6.16 10.90
CA LEU A 20 10.33 -6.26 9.87
C LEU A 20 10.68 -4.87 9.33
N ILE A 21 11.80 -4.75 8.63
CA ILE A 21 12.35 -3.46 8.18
C ILE A 21 11.33 -2.59 7.44
N HIS A 22 10.54 -3.16 6.54
CA HIS A 22 9.53 -2.40 5.78
C HIS A 22 8.39 -1.90 6.68
N ASP A 23 7.90 -2.72 7.61
CA ASP A 23 6.85 -2.33 8.55
C ASP A 23 7.36 -1.28 9.55
N TYR A 24 8.62 -1.39 9.97
CA TYR A 24 9.29 -0.37 10.78
C TYR A 24 9.32 1.00 10.11
N PHE A 25 9.61 1.05 8.80
CA PHE A 25 9.63 2.30 8.06
C PHE A 25 8.24 2.94 7.93
N PHE A 26 7.18 2.17 7.80
CA PHE A 26 5.82 2.70 7.88
C PHE A 26 5.57 3.37 9.25
N ALA A 27 5.85 2.67 10.33
CA ALA A 27 5.66 3.20 11.68
C ALA A 27 6.50 4.45 11.94
N LYS A 28 7.77 4.42 11.57
CA LYS A 28 8.70 5.55 11.75
C LYS A 28 8.28 6.78 10.97
N THR A 29 7.87 6.61 9.73
CA THR A 29 7.42 7.72 8.87
C THR A 29 6.14 8.34 9.41
N LEU A 30 5.16 7.52 9.81
CA LEU A 30 3.91 7.99 10.40
C LEU A 30 4.15 8.84 11.67
N ASP A 31 5.14 8.48 12.47
CA ASP A 31 5.49 9.26 13.66
C ASP A 31 6.19 10.59 13.36
N LYS A 32 6.80 10.71 12.19
CA LYS A 32 7.54 11.91 11.77
C LYS A 32 6.71 12.92 10.99
N VAL A 33 5.65 12.47 10.36
CA VAL A 33 4.75 13.34 9.59
C VAL A 33 3.79 14.06 10.53
N ARG A 34 3.57 15.34 10.26
CA ARG A 34 2.58 16.16 11.00
C ARG A 34 1.16 15.66 10.76
N PRO A 35 0.23 15.90 11.69
CA PRO A 35 -1.21 15.69 11.47
C PRO A 35 -1.68 16.39 10.19
N GLY A 36 -2.55 15.74 9.42
CA GLY A 36 -3.04 16.23 8.13
C GLY A 36 -2.07 16.09 6.96
N GLY A 37 -0.79 15.76 7.22
CA GLY A 37 0.21 15.55 6.19
C GLY A 37 -0.10 14.31 5.35
N VAL A 38 0.17 14.40 4.04
CA VAL A 38 -0.01 13.31 3.08
C VAL A 38 1.31 12.57 2.90
N ILE A 39 1.24 11.26 2.88
CA ILE A 39 2.38 10.36 2.69
C ILE A 39 2.11 9.47 1.49
N ALA A 40 3.08 9.30 0.62
CA ALA A 40 3.06 8.31 -0.43
C ALA A 40 4.18 7.28 -0.21
N PHE A 41 3.79 6.01 -0.09
CA PHE A 41 4.72 4.88 0.01
C PHE A 41 4.69 4.05 -1.25
N ILE A 42 5.87 3.64 -1.73
CA ILE A 42 6.01 2.55 -2.70
C ILE A 42 6.49 1.32 -1.94
N THR A 43 5.73 0.24 -2.02
CA THR A 43 6.00 -1.02 -1.31
C THR A 43 5.65 -2.22 -2.18
N SER A 44 6.06 -3.42 -1.78
CA SER A 44 5.60 -4.64 -2.46
C SER A 44 4.11 -4.88 -2.20
N SER A 45 3.45 -5.62 -3.08
CA SER A 45 2.05 -6.05 -2.90
C SER A 45 1.80 -6.81 -1.60
N GLY A 46 2.84 -7.39 -1.01
CA GLY A 46 2.75 -8.12 0.25
C GLY A 46 2.23 -7.29 1.41
N THR A 47 2.47 -5.99 1.46
CA THR A 47 1.93 -5.13 2.53
C THR A 47 0.41 -5.11 2.53
N MET A 48 -0.19 -4.95 1.34
CA MET A 48 -1.65 -4.93 1.20
C MET A 48 -2.27 -6.33 1.24
N ASP A 49 -1.58 -7.36 0.75
CA ASP A 49 -2.15 -8.67 0.50
C ASP A 49 -1.77 -9.76 1.52
N LYS A 50 -0.81 -9.51 2.42
CA LYS A 50 -0.47 -10.56 3.40
C LYS A 50 -1.65 -10.90 4.32
N SER A 51 -1.78 -12.17 4.67
CA SER A 51 -2.88 -12.68 5.51
C SER A 51 -2.91 -12.04 6.89
N ASN A 52 -1.74 -11.78 7.49
CA ASN A 52 -1.65 -11.09 8.78
C ASN A 52 -1.92 -9.59 8.60
N PRO A 53 -3.01 -9.05 9.16
CA PRO A 53 -3.41 -7.65 8.99
C PRO A 53 -2.71 -6.68 9.96
N ALA A 54 -1.80 -7.12 10.79
CA ALA A 54 -1.27 -6.34 11.92
C ALA A 54 -0.72 -4.98 11.49
N ILE A 55 0.08 -4.93 10.41
CA ILE A 55 0.63 -3.65 9.94
C ILE A 55 -0.46 -2.74 9.34
N ARG A 56 -1.43 -3.30 8.62
CA ARG A 56 -2.55 -2.51 8.08
C ARG A 56 -3.41 -1.91 9.20
N LYS A 57 -3.67 -2.66 10.27
CA LYS A 57 -4.36 -2.16 11.47
C LYS A 57 -3.56 -1.04 12.14
N TYR A 58 -2.26 -1.22 12.29
CA TYR A 58 -1.37 -0.20 12.86
C TYR A 58 -1.43 1.11 12.06
N ILE A 59 -1.35 1.02 10.74
CA ILE A 59 -1.42 2.17 9.84
C ILE A 59 -2.80 2.83 9.92
N ALA A 60 -3.88 2.06 9.84
CA ALA A 60 -5.24 2.57 9.83
C ALA A 60 -5.62 3.36 11.09
N GLN A 61 -5.08 2.98 12.23
CA GLN A 61 -5.28 3.71 13.49
C GLN A 61 -4.63 5.09 13.49
N ARG A 62 -3.60 5.31 12.65
CA ARG A 62 -2.76 6.52 12.62
C ARG A 62 -2.92 7.37 11.38
N ALA A 63 -3.43 6.78 10.31
CA ALA A 63 -3.64 7.45 9.04
C ALA A 63 -4.88 6.91 8.32
N GLU A 64 -5.47 7.75 7.50
CA GLU A 64 -6.54 7.36 6.59
C GLU A 64 -5.93 6.97 5.24
N LEU A 65 -6.39 5.86 4.66
CA LEU A 65 -6.03 5.50 3.30
C LEU A 65 -6.86 6.36 2.33
N ILE A 66 -6.19 7.28 1.65
CA ILE A 66 -6.80 8.11 0.61
C ILE A 66 -7.02 7.28 -0.64
N GLY A 67 -6.05 6.44 -0.96
CA GLY A 67 -6.11 5.52 -2.08
C GLY A 67 -4.84 4.70 -2.20
N ALA A 68 -4.89 3.69 -3.07
CA ALA A 68 -3.74 2.87 -3.42
C ALA A 68 -3.76 2.55 -4.92
N ILE A 69 -2.59 2.39 -5.51
CA ILE A 69 -2.43 2.05 -6.92
C ILE A 69 -1.54 0.82 -7.00
N ARG A 70 -2.02 -0.23 -7.67
CA ARG A 70 -1.21 -1.43 -7.95
C ARG A 70 -0.55 -1.31 -9.31
N LEU A 71 0.77 -1.42 -9.30
CA LEU A 71 1.62 -1.29 -10.49
C LEU A 71 1.92 -2.66 -11.11
N PRO A 72 2.05 -2.74 -12.45
CA PRO A 72 2.49 -3.95 -13.12
C PRO A 72 3.84 -4.44 -12.62
N ASN A 73 4.07 -5.75 -12.71
CA ASN A 73 5.27 -6.41 -12.20
C ASN A 73 6.59 -6.01 -12.90
N ASP A 74 6.52 -5.42 -14.09
CA ASP A 74 7.68 -4.95 -14.86
C ASP A 74 8.03 -3.47 -14.62
N THR A 75 7.26 -2.75 -13.82
CA THR A 75 7.43 -1.30 -13.60
C THR A 75 8.85 -0.93 -13.16
N PHE A 76 9.48 -1.72 -12.31
CA PHE A 76 10.83 -1.47 -11.78
C PHE A 76 11.89 -2.46 -12.31
N LYS A 77 11.57 -3.27 -13.32
CA LYS A 77 12.48 -4.28 -13.87
C LYS A 77 13.81 -3.70 -14.33
N GLY A 78 13.78 -2.55 -14.99
CA GLY A 78 14.98 -1.87 -15.49
C GLY A 78 15.92 -1.35 -14.39
N ASN A 79 15.39 -1.04 -13.20
CA ASN A 79 16.16 -0.46 -12.10
C ASN A 79 16.56 -1.48 -11.02
N ALA A 80 15.72 -2.47 -10.76
CA ALA A 80 15.90 -3.43 -9.68
C ALA A 80 16.25 -4.85 -10.17
N GLY A 81 16.13 -5.13 -11.46
CA GLY A 81 16.41 -6.45 -12.04
C GLY A 81 15.41 -7.56 -11.66
N THR A 82 14.34 -7.22 -10.94
CA THR A 82 13.32 -8.15 -10.46
C THR A 82 11.92 -7.75 -10.93
N GLU A 83 11.11 -8.75 -11.24
CA GLU A 83 9.70 -8.58 -11.54
C GLU A 83 8.90 -8.72 -10.24
N VAL A 84 8.49 -7.60 -9.66
CA VAL A 84 7.74 -7.55 -8.41
C VAL A 84 6.53 -6.64 -8.57
N THR A 85 5.36 -7.17 -8.26
CA THR A 85 4.15 -6.36 -8.14
C THR A 85 4.31 -5.42 -6.94
N SER A 86 4.18 -4.13 -7.20
CA SER A 86 4.33 -3.07 -6.21
C SER A 86 3.07 -2.24 -6.09
N ASP A 87 2.85 -1.68 -4.91
CA ASP A 87 1.74 -0.78 -4.63
C ASP A 87 2.25 0.59 -4.23
N ILE A 88 1.53 1.63 -4.64
CA ILE A 88 1.68 2.97 -4.10
C ILE A 88 0.51 3.19 -3.14
N LEU A 89 0.81 3.50 -1.87
CA LEU A 89 -0.18 3.83 -0.86
C LEU A 89 -0.16 5.32 -0.58
N PHE A 90 -1.31 5.98 -0.63
CA PHE A 90 -1.49 7.37 -0.26
C PHE A 90 -2.26 7.45 1.05
N LEU A 91 -1.63 8.04 2.06
CA LEU A 91 -2.13 8.11 3.42
C LEU A 91 -2.18 9.55 3.89
N GLN A 92 -3.22 9.91 4.63
CA GLN A 92 -3.29 11.19 5.34
C GLN A 92 -3.19 10.95 6.84
N LYS A 93 -2.22 11.57 7.49
CA LYS A 93 -1.96 11.41 8.92
C LYS A 93 -3.13 11.96 9.74
N ARG A 94 -3.65 11.13 10.67
CA ARG A 94 -4.65 11.56 11.66
C ARG A 94 -4.01 12.46 12.72
N ASP A 95 -4.81 13.28 13.37
CA ASP A 95 -4.39 14.10 14.51
C ASP A 95 -4.13 13.28 15.78
N ARG A 96 -4.76 12.12 15.89
CA ARG A 96 -4.61 11.18 17.02
C ARG A 96 -4.76 9.73 16.57
N VAL A 97 -4.30 8.82 17.42
CA VAL A 97 -4.55 7.38 17.24
C VAL A 97 -6.01 7.09 17.59
N ILE A 98 -6.73 6.42 16.69
CA ILE A 98 -8.10 5.99 16.89
C ILE A 98 -8.24 4.49 16.66
N GLU A 99 -9.18 3.85 17.33
CA GLU A 99 -9.51 2.44 17.10
C GLU A 99 -10.53 2.33 15.98
N VAL A 100 -10.04 1.97 14.78
CA VAL A 100 -10.85 1.74 13.58
C VAL A 100 -10.34 0.53 12.83
N GLU A 101 -11.25 -0.17 12.18
CA GLU A 101 -10.97 -1.29 11.28
C GLU A 101 -11.66 -1.05 9.93
N PRO A 102 -11.12 -0.15 9.08
CA PRO A 102 -11.69 0.09 7.76
C PRO A 102 -11.54 -1.12 6.84
N GLU A 103 -12.35 -1.19 5.78
CA GLU A 103 -12.45 -2.31 4.85
C GLU A 103 -11.11 -2.73 4.22
N TRP A 104 -10.20 -1.78 3.97
CA TRP A 104 -8.91 -2.06 3.35
C TRP A 104 -7.92 -2.85 4.23
N ILE A 105 -8.24 -3.10 5.49
CA ILE A 105 -7.45 -3.99 6.36
C ILE A 105 -7.59 -5.46 5.90
N TYR A 106 -8.73 -5.81 5.33
CA TYR A 106 -9.11 -7.18 5.00
C TYR A 106 -8.77 -7.55 3.56
N LEU A 107 -8.69 -8.85 3.33
CA LEU A 107 -8.57 -9.43 1.99
C LEU A 107 -9.95 -9.83 1.46
N ASP A 108 -10.05 -9.94 0.14
CA ASP A 108 -11.21 -10.43 -0.56
C ASP A 108 -10.77 -11.19 -1.81
N THR A 109 -11.71 -11.82 -2.50
CA THR A 109 -11.44 -12.55 -3.73
C THR A 109 -12.12 -11.82 -4.88
N ASP A 110 -11.38 -11.58 -5.96
CA ASP A 110 -11.90 -10.94 -7.15
C ASP A 110 -12.76 -11.90 -8.01
N GLU A 111 -13.31 -11.37 -9.10
CA GLU A 111 -14.14 -12.15 -10.04
C GLU A 111 -13.42 -13.33 -10.70
N ASN A 112 -12.07 -13.31 -10.73
CA ASN A 112 -11.23 -14.37 -11.28
C ASN A 112 -10.75 -15.36 -10.21
N GLY A 113 -11.20 -15.23 -8.97
CA GLY A 113 -10.83 -16.11 -7.86
C GLY A 113 -9.47 -15.79 -7.24
N ILE A 114 -8.89 -14.62 -7.51
CA ILE A 114 -7.60 -14.19 -6.97
C ILE A 114 -7.84 -13.43 -5.67
N THR A 115 -7.18 -13.89 -4.59
CA THR A 115 -7.22 -13.21 -3.30
C THR A 115 -6.26 -12.02 -3.30
N GLN A 116 -6.77 -10.85 -2.97
CA GLN A 116 -6.00 -9.62 -2.82
C GLN A 116 -6.67 -8.69 -1.82
N ASN A 117 -6.05 -7.55 -1.54
CA ASN A 117 -6.64 -6.58 -0.64
C ASN A 117 -8.04 -6.16 -1.11
N ARG A 118 -8.98 -6.08 -0.17
CA ARG A 118 -10.38 -5.69 -0.47
C ARG A 118 -10.46 -4.34 -1.20
N TYR A 119 -9.56 -3.40 -0.89
CA TYR A 119 -9.50 -2.12 -1.60
C TYR A 119 -9.40 -2.31 -3.13
N PHE A 120 -8.51 -3.18 -3.59
CA PHE A 120 -8.31 -3.43 -5.01
C PHE A 120 -9.46 -4.23 -5.64
N VAL A 121 -10.13 -5.09 -4.87
CA VAL A 121 -11.35 -5.77 -5.34
C VAL A 121 -12.48 -4.78 -5.55
N GLN A 122 -12.63 -3.80 -4.66
CA GLN A 122 -13.64 -2.74 -4.74
C GLN A 122 -13.28 -1.63 -5.74
N HIS A 123 -11.99 -1.43 -6.02
CA HIS A 123 -11.46 -0.40 -6.92
C HIS A 123 -10.57 -1.01 -8.01
N PRO A 124 -11.13 -1.83 -8.92
CA PRO A 124 -10.35 -2.52 -9.95
C PRO A 124 -9.65 -1.54 -10.91
N GLU A 125 -10.14 -0.31 -11.05
CA GLU A 125 -9.52 0.78 -11.83
C GLU A 125 -8.16 1.22 -11.26
N MET A 126 -7.89 0.93 -9.99
CA MET A 126 -6.61 1.22 -9.33
C MET A 126 -5.56 0.12 -9.52
N VAL A 127 -5.92 -0.98 -10.16
CA VAL A 127 -5.00 -2.04 -10.57
C VAL A 127 -4.60 -1.79 -12.03
N LEU A 128 -3.36 -1.35 -12.26
CA LEU A 128 -2.89 -0.90 -13.58
C LEU A 128 -2.34 -2.04 -14.44
N GLY A 129 -2.96 -3.20 -14.33
CA GLY A 129 -2.65 -4.40 -15.08
C GLY A 129 -3.66 -5.51 -14.79
N GLU A 130 -3.40 -6.68 -15.34
CA GLU A 130 -4.22 -7.86 -15.13
C GLU A 130 -3.64 -8.71 -14.00
N MET A 131 -4.44 -8.99 -12.96
CA MET A 131 -4.06 -9.93 -11.92
C MET A 131 -4.17 -11.35 -12.44
N VAL A 132 -3.08 -12.11 -12.35
CA VAL A 132 -2.99 -13.50 -12.79
C VAL A 132 -2.23 -14.34 -11.77
N MET A 133 -2.46 -15.65 -11.78
CA MET A 133 -1.67 -16.61 -11.00
C MET A 133 -0.51 -17.12 -11.85
N GLU A 134 0.68 -17.09 -11.29
CA GLU A 134 1.91 -17.60 -11.92
C GLU A 134 2.60 -18.64 -11.03
N SER A 135 3.24 -19.61 -11.67
CA SER A 135 4.07 -20.60 -10.98
C SER A 135 5.45 -19.98 -10.67
N THR A 136 5.82 -19.98 -9.42
CA THR A 136 7.14 -19.54 -8.94
C THR A 136 7.89 -20.73 -8.34
N GLN A 137 9.17 -20.53 -8.03
CA GLN A 137 9.98 -21.54 -7.33
C GLN A 137 9.44 -21.88 -5.92
N TYR A 138 8.53 -21.06 -5.38
CA TYR A 138 7.89 -21.26 -4.06
C TYR A 138 6.43 -21.71 -4.15
N GLY A 139 5.92 -21.96 -5.37
CA GLY A 139 4.54 -22.35 -5.62
C GLY A 139 3.78 -21.33 -6.47
N MET A 140 2.45 -21.44 -6.50
CA MET A 140 1.60 -20.48 -7.20
C MET A 140 1.49 -19.20 -6.42
N ASP A 141 1.70 -18.07 -7.10
CA ASP A 141 1.56 -16.73 -6.53
C ASP A 141 0.84 -15.80 -7.52
N SER A 142 0.23 -14.77 -7.00
CA SER A 142 -0.44 -13.75 -7.82
C SER A 142 0.55 -12.68 -8.27
N THR A 143 0.37 -12.21 -9.49
CA THR A 143 1.16 -11.10 -10.05
C THR A 143 0.29 -10.19 -10.89
N CYS A 144 0.69 -8.92 -11.00
CA CYS A 144 0.03 -7.94 -11.85
C CYS A 144 0.78 -7.85 -13.18
N ARG A 145 0.18 -8.35 -14.25
CA ARG A 145 0.74 -8.35 -15.58
C ARG A 145 0.38 -7.05 -16.31
N PRO A 146 1.33 -6.37 -16.99
CA PRO A 146 1.02 -5.13 -17.70
C PRO A 146 0.02 -5.36 -18.83
N TYR A 147 -0.85 -4.38 -19.07
CA TYR A 147 -1.70 -4.39 -20.26
C TYR A 147 -0.86 -4.09 -21.50
N PRO A 148 -1.00 -4.88 -22.58
CA PRO A 148 -0.19 -4.71 -23.79
C PRO A 148 -0.60 -3.49 -24.64
N ASP A 149 -1.82 -3.00 -24.48
CA ASP A 149 -2.48 -1.98 -25.29
C ASP A 149 -2.71 -0.65 -24.57
N ARG A 150 -2.26 -0.54 -23.31
CA ARG A 150 -2.39 0.68 -22.49
C ARG A 150 -1.05 1.13 -21.95
N SER A 151 -0.79 2.42 -22.05
CA SER A 151 0.39 3.04 -21.43
C SER A 151 0.23 3.07 -19.91
N LEU A 152 1.28 2.65 -19.18
CA LEU A 152 1.32 2.78 -17.72
C LEU A 152 1.22 4.25 -17.30
N GLU A 153 1.86 5.14 -18.03
CA GLU A 153 1.88 6.59 -17.76
C GLU A 153 0.47 7.18 -17.81
N GLU A 154 -0.32 6.84 -18.84
CA GLU A 154 -1.71 7.29 -18.96
C GLU A 154 -2.59 6.75 -17.84
N GLN A 155 -2.49 5.44 -17.54
CA GLN A 155 -3.24 4.81 -16.45
C GLN A 155 -2.90 5.42 -15.09
N LEU A 156 -1.60 5.69 -14.85
CA LEU A 156 -1.14 6.29 -13.61
C LEU A 156 -1.66 7.72 -13.44
N ALA A 157 -1.66 8.51 -14.50
CA ALA A 157 -2.21 9.87 -14.49
C ALA A 157 -3.70 9.87 -14.13
N GLU A 158 -4.51 8.99 -14.73
CA GLU A 158 -5.93 8.84 -14.44
C GLU A 158 -6.17 8.44 -12.97
N ALA A 159 -5.40 7.47 -12.46
CA ALA A 159 -5.52 7.00 -11.09
C ALA A 159 -5.15 8.09 -10.07
N ILE A 160 -4.08 8.84 -10.31
CA ILE A 160 -3.64 9.95 -9.45
C ILE A 160 -4.69 11.06 -9.42
N GLU A 161 -5.28 11.41 -10.56
CA GLU A 161 -6.34 12.43 -10.63
C GLU A 161 -7.55 12.03 -9.77
N THR A 162 -7.97 10.77 -9.82
CA THR A 162 -9.05 10.23 -8.98
C THR A 162 -8.70 10.33 -7.50
N ILE A 163 -7.47 9.97 -7.10
CA ILE A 163 -7.02 10.02 -5.70
C ILE A 163 -6.92 11.46 -5.19
N GLN A 164 -6.48 12.42 -6.01
CA GLN A 164 -6.41 13.83 -5.61
C GLN A 164 -7.77 14.40 -5.24
N ALA A 165 -8.85 13.95 -5.86
CA ALA A 165 -10.21 14.36 -5.53
C ALA A 165 -10.68 13.88 -4.14
N GLU A 166 -10.04 12.86 -3.57
CA GLU A 166 -10.38 12.30 -2.26
C GLU A 166 -9.62 12.95 -1.09
N ILE A 167 -8.63 13.81 -1.37
CA ILE A 167 -7.87 14.49 -0.31
C ILE A 167 -8.74 15.59 0.31
N SER A 168 -9.05 15.46 1.60
CA SER A 168 -9.74 16.49 2.35
C SER A 168 -8.78 17.60 2.78
N GLU A 169 -9.27 18.85 2.80
CA GLU A 169 -8.55 19.94 3.43
C GLU A 169 -8.50 19.68 4.95
N TYR A 170 -7.27 19.66 5.47
CA TYR A 170 -7.06 19.56 6.91
C TYR A 170 -7.07 20.96 7.51
N GLU A 171 -8.13 21.30 8.23
CA GLU A 171 -8.16 22.48 9.10
C GLU A 171 -7.51 22.12 10.45
N ALA A 172 -6.34 22.68 10.70
CA ALA A 172 -5.76 22.60 12.04
C ALA A 172 -6.68 23.30 13.02
N GLU A 173 -7.18 22.56 14.04
CA GLU A 173 -7.85 23.21 15.17
C GLU A 173 -6.86 24.21 15.77
N GLU A 174 -7.18 25.51 15.70
CA GLU A 174 -6.43 26.51 16.44
C GLU A 174 -6.60 26.16 17.93
N LEU A 175 -5.52 25.76 18.57
CA LEU A 175 -5.45 25.63 20.01
C LEU A 175 -5.63 27.02 20.61
N VAL A 176 -6.82 27.31 21.04
CA VAL A 176 -7.16 28.49 21.83
C VAL A 176 -6.59 28.33 23.26
#